data_e386959b2d6f5203c2b31c9546b972d7
#
_entry.id   e386959b2d6f5203c2b31c9546b972d7
#
_cell.length_a   1.000
_cell.length_b   1.000
_cell.length_c   1.000
_cell.angle_alpha   90.00
_cell.angle_beta   90.00
_cell.angle_gamma   90.00
#
_symmetry.space_group_name_H-M   'P 1'
#
loop_
_entity.id
_entity.type
_entity.pdbx_description
1 polymer ?
#
loop_
_entity_poly.entity_id
_entity_poly.type
_entity_poly.pdbx_seq_one_letter_code
_entity_poly.pdbx_strand_id
1 'polypeptide(L)'
;MVWDEIEQGKFIDGLSGIDNIVVRTVKLKDLNGGMIELLEYESHPQPLETLRPIVDTGVSHFAMTVDNLDETYRDLLDMELIFNAKPAISPDGNAKVCFCRDFDGTLIELVEVLN
;
A
#
# COMPACT_ATOMS: atom_id res chain seq x y z
N MET A 1 1.09 -8.17 12.55
CA MET A 1 0.92 -6.85 13.18
C MET A 1 1.83 -6.78 14.40
N VAL A 2 2.67 -5.76 14.51
CA VAL A 2 3.61 -5.61 15.63
C VAL A 2 3.36 -4.33 16.43
N TRP A 3 2.47 -3.45 15.96
CA TRP A 3 2.22 -2.17 16.60
C TRP A 3 0.84 -1.66 16.19
N ASP A 4 0.09 -1.12 17.14
CA ASP A 4 -1.20 -0.48 16.89
C ASP A 4 -1.44 0.53 18.01
N GLU A 5 -1.23 1.81 17.71
CA GLU A 5 -1.39 2.89 18.69
C GLU A 5 -1.99 4.14 18.08
N ILE A 6 -2.66 4.91 18.91
CA ILE A 6 -3.08 6.27 18.58
C ILE A 6 -2.03 7.23 19.11
N GLU A 7 -1.49 8.06 18.22
CA GLU A 7 -0.47 9.04 18.53
C GLU A 7 -1.07 10.45 18.48
N GLN A 8 -0.80 11.25 19.51
CA GLN A 8 -1.22 12.64 19.61
C GLN A 8 -0.34 13.36 20.63
N GLY A 9 -0.31 14.68 20.54
CA GLY A 9 0.45 15.53 21.46
C GLY A 9 1.65 16.19 20.80
N LYS A 10 2.47 16.82 21.64
CA LYS A 10 3.55 17.70 21.15
C LYS A 10 4.57 17.03 20.25
N PHE A 11 4.90 15.76 20.52
CA PHE A 11 5.90 15.05 19.72
C PHE A 11 5.42 14.86 18.29
N ILE A 12 4.23 14.29 18.10
CA ILE A 12 3.71 14.01 16.76
C ILE A 12 3.28 15.30 16.05
N ASP A 13 2.81 16.31 16.78
CA ASP A 13 2.52 17.62 16.20
C ASP A 13 3.79 18.24 15.61
N GLY A 14 4.90 18.21 16.38
CA GLY A 14 6.17 18.73 15.90
C GLY A 14 6.75 17.94 14.73
N LEU A 15 6.65 16.62 14.78
CA LEU A 15 7.17 15.74 13.73
C LEU A 15 6.39 15.91 12.43
N SER A 16 5.07 16.01 12.49
CA SER A 16 4.21 16.16 11.32
C SER A 16 4.15 17.59 10.78
N GLY A 17 4.44 18.59 11.62
CA GLY A 17 4.24 19.99 11.28
C GLY A 17 2.76 20.42 11.31
N ILE A 18 1.90 19.65 11.94
CA ILE A 18 0.46 19.90 12.02
C ILE A 18 0.03 19.93 13.49
N ASP A 19 -0.59 21.03 13.91
CA ASP A 19 -1.06 21.17 15.29
C ASP A 19 -2.30 20.31 15.55
N ASN A 20 -2.35 19.70 16.73
CA ASN A 20 -3.48 18.89 17.20
C ASN A 20 -3.77 17.68 16.29
N ILE A 21 -2.74 17.10 15.71
CA ILE A 21 -2.88 15.90 14.90
C ILE A 21 -3.23 14.69 15.77
N VAL A 22 -4.12 13.83 15.26
CA VAL A 22 -4.43 12.54 15.86
C VAL A 22 -4.32 11.49 14.77
N VAL A 23 -3.41 10.56 14.93
CA VAL A 23 -3.15 9.51 13.94
C VAL A 23 -3.08 8.14 14.62
N ARG A 24 -3.79 7.19 14.04
CA ARG A 24 -3.62 5.78 14.39
C ARG A 24 -2.56 5.19 13.49
N THR A 25 -1.54 4.59 14.10
CA THR A 25 -0.44 3.95 13.40
C THR A 25 -0.50 2.45 13.63
N VAL A 26 -0.54 1.69 12.53
CA VAL A 26 -0.46 0.22 12.57
C VAL A 26 0.76 -0.21 11.78
N LYS A 27 1.63 -1.00 12.40
CA LYS A 27 2.82 -1.54 11.74
C LYS A 27 2.66 -3.03 11.49
N LEU A 28 2.92 -3.44 10.27
CA LEU A 28 2.90 -4.82 9.82
C LEU A 28 4.31 -5.21 9.39
N LYS A 29 4.75 -6.38 9.81
CA LYS A 29 6.09 -6.87 9.49
C LYS A 29 5.99 -8.23 8.83
N ASP A 30 6.74 -8.43 7.77
CA ASP A 30 6.82 -9.73 7.12
C ASP A 30 7.92 -10.61 7.73
N LEU A 31 7.99 -11.87 7.28
CA LEU A 31 8.96 -12.84 7.77
C LEU A 31 10.40 -12.50 7.37
N ASN A 32 10.59 -11.69 6.34
CA ASN A 32 11.90 -11.29 5.82
C ASN A 32 12.37 -9.95 6.39
N GLY A 33 11.59 -9.34 7.29
CA GLY A 33 11.95 -8.11 7.97
C GLY A 33 11.44 -6.84 7.28
N GLY A 34 10.72 -6.95 6.18
CA GLY A 34 10.04 -5.81 5.57
C GLY A 34 8.95 -5.27 6.48
N MET A 35 8.73 -3.98 6.49
CA MET A 35 7.72 -3.35 7.35
C MET A 35 6.89 -2.35 6.55
N ILE A 36 5.57 -2.39 6.77
CA ILE A 36 4.63 -1.38 6.28
C ILE A 36 3.99 -0.71 7.47
N GLU A 37 3.89 0.59 7.41
CA GLU A 37 3.21 1.43 8.38
C GLU A 37 1.93 1.97 7.74
N LEU A 38 0.79 1.65 8.34
CA LEU A 38 -0.51 2.16 7.93
C LEU A 38 -0.90 3.30 8.85
N LEU A 39 -1.27 4.42 8.28
CA LEU A 39 -1.63 5.63 9.03
C LEU A 39 -3.08 6.02 8.74
N GLU A 40 -3.87 6.11 9.79
CA GLU A 40 -5.23 6.62 9.71
C GLU A 40 -5.30 7.94 10.48
N TYR A 41 -5.49 9.04 9.75
CA TYR A 41 -5.58 10.36 10.36
C TYR A 41 -7.01 10.61 10.82
N GLU A 42 -7.24 10.53 12.14
CA GLU A 42 -8.54 10.81 12.74
C GLU A 42 -8.85 12.31 12.74
N SER A 43 -7.79 13.14 12.82
CA SER A 43 -7.86 14.58 12.64
C SER A 43 -7.45 14.94 11.21
N HIS A 44 -7.91 16.09 10.70
CA HIS A 44 -7.46 16.65 9.40
C HIS A 44 -7.60 15.67 8.22
N PRO A 45 -8.66 14.87 8.09
CA PRO A 45 -8.75 13.89 7.02
C PRO A 45 -8.85 14.57 5.66
N GLN A 46 -8.08 14.06 4.70
CA GLN A 46 -8.11 14.54 3.32
C GLN A 46 -8.19 13.34 2.38
N PRO A 47 -9.39 12.80 2.19
CA PRO A 47 -9.55 11.64 1.31
C PRO A 47 -9.20 11.99 -0.13
N LEU A 48 -8.70 10.99 -0.86
CA LEU A 48 -8.38 11.15 -2.27
C LEU A 48 -9.69 11.34 -3.05
N GLU A 49 -9.84 12.48 -3.75
CA GLU A 49 -11.04 12.79 -4.53
C GLU A 49 -11.09 12.00 -5.84
N THR A 50 -9.92 11.80 -6.47
CA THR A 50 -9.79 11.05 -7.72
C THR A 50 -8.57 10.13 -7.63
N LEU A 51 -8.63 9.00 -8.35
CA LEU A 51 -7.49 8.10 -8.44
C LEU A 51 -6.36 8.77 -9.24
N ARG A 52 -5.17 8.81 -8.66
CA ARG A 52 -4.00 9.36 -9.34
C ARG A 52 -3.49 8.36 -10.37
N PRO A 53 -3.29 8.78 -11.64
CA PRO A 53 -2.68 7.89 -12.62
C PRO A 53 -1.21 7.60 -12.27
N ILE A 54 -0.72 6.44 -12.70
CA ILE A 54 0.65 6.00 -12.41
C ILE A 54 1.73 6.97 -12.92
N VAL A 55 1.40 7.77 -13.93
CA VAL A 55 2.34 8.70 -14.57
C VAL A 55 2.52 10.02 -13.82
N ASP A 56 1.73 10.29 -12.79
CA ASP A 56 1.84 11.53 -12.03
C ASP A 56 3.21 11.63 -11.34
N THR A 57 3.72 12.85 -11.28
CA THR A 57 4.97 13.13 -10.59
C THR A 57 4.84 12.87 -9.09
N GLY A 58 5.90 12.36 -8.49
CA GLY A 58 5.97 11.99 -7.08
C GLY A 58 6.01 10.50 -6.90
N VAL A 59 5.80 10.03 -5.67
CA VAL A 59 5.72 8.60 -5.39
C VAL A 59 4.44 8.05 -6.01
N SER A 60 4.57 7.17 -6.99
CA SER A 60 3.43 6.62 -7.72
C SER A 60 2.86 5.36 -7.07
N HIS A 61 3.73 4.49 -6.55
CA HIS A 61 3.35 3.19 -6.00
C HIS A 61 4.49 2.59 -5.18
N PHE A 62 4.20 1.50 -4.51
CA PHE A 62 5.21 0.63 -3.93
C PHE A 62 4.95 -0.81 -4.39
N ALA A 63 5.96 -1.67 -4.27
CA ALA A 63 5.88 -3.05 -4.71
C ALA A 63 5.91 -4.01 -3.52
N MET A 64 5.19 -5.12 -3.64
CA MET A 64 5.19 -6.23 -2.69
C MET A 64 5.45 -7.53 -3.44
N THR A 65 6.34 -8.36 -2.90
CA THR A 65 6.56 -9.70 -3.43
C THR A 65 5.55 -10.67 -2.82
N VAL A 66 4.96 -11.52 -3.66
CA VAL A 66 4.02 -12.57 -3.26
C VAL A 66 4.50 -13.91 -3.76
N ASP A 67 4.08 -14.98 -3.09
CA ASP A 67 4.52 -16.35 -3.44
C ASP A 67 3.78 -16.91 -4.66
N ASN A 68 2.49 -16.59 -4.80
CA ASN A 68 1.65 -17.05 -5.90
C ASN A 68 0.74 -15.91 -6.33
N LEU A 69 1.12 -15.23 -7.41
CA LEU A 69 0.39 -14.04 -7.83
C LEU A 69 -1.01 -14.36 -8.38
N ASP A 70 -1.19 -15.47 -9.07
CA ASP A 70 -2.50 -15.83 -9.61
C ASP A 70 -3.51 -16.09 -8.47
N GLU A 71 -3.08 -16.72 -7.40
CA GLU A 71 -3.91 -16.94 -6.21
C GLU A 71 -4.21 -15.62 -5.50
N THR A 72 -3.18 -14.81 -5.26
CA THR A 72 -3.35 -13.48 -4.66
C THR A 72 -4.28 -12.62 -5.48
N TYR A 73 -4.13 -12.63 -6.80
CA TYR A 73 -5.00 -11.88 -7.72
C TYR A 73 -6.47 -12.28 -7.56
N ARG A 74 -6.76 -13.57 -7.52
CA ARG A 74 -8.14 -14.06 -7.33
C ARG A 74 -8.71 -13.65 -5.98
N ASP A 75 -7.92 -13.80 -4.92
CA ASP A 75 -8.35 -13.43 -3.57
C ASP A 75 -8.67 -11.94 -3.47
N LEU A 76 -7.83 -11.09 -4.05
CA LEU A 76 -8.05 -9.65 -4.04
C LEU A 76 -9.21 -9.21 -4.94
N LEU A 77 -9.42 -9.90 -6.06
CA LEU A 77 -10.63 -9.66 -6.88
C LEU A 77 -11.91 -9.99 -6.09
N ASP A 78 -11.90 -11.07 -5.32
CA ASP A 78 -13.04 -11.44 -4.48
C ASP A 78 -13.28 -10.39 -3.37
N MET A 79 -12.26 -9.66 -2.96
CA MET A 79 -12.35 -8.54 -2.04
C MET A 79 -12.72 -7.22 -2.75
N GLU A 80 -13.01 -7.27 -4.04
CA GLU A 80 -13.41 -6.13 -4.87
C GLU A 80 -12.34 -5.06 -5.07
N LEU A 81 -11.04 -5.42 -4.95
CA LEU A 81 -9.97 -4.52 -5.33
C LEU A 81 -9.92 -4.31 -6.85
N ILE A 82 -9.49 -3.12 -7.25
CA ILE A 82 -9.41 -2.72 -8.66
C ILE A 82 -8.00 -3.02 -9.18
N PHE A 83 -7.93 -3.71 -10.32
CA PHE A 83 -6.66 -4.02 -11.00
C PHE A 83 -6.57 -3.27 -12.33
N ASN A 84 -5.36 -2.81 -12.68
CA ASN A 84 -5.13 -2.17 -13.98
C ASN A 84 -5.24 -3.19 -15.13
N ALA A 85 -4.75 -4.41 -14.88
CA ALA A 85 -4.77 -5.51 -15.83
C ALA A 85 -4.59 -6.84 -15.09
N LYS A 86 -4.79 -7.95 -15.78
CA LYS A 86 -4.46 -9.29 -15.26
C LYS A 86 -2.95 -9.44 -15.07
N PRO A 87 -2.50 -10.34 -14.18
CA PRO A 87 -1.08 -10.66 -14.07
C PRO A 87 -0.48 -11.05 -15.42
N ALA A 88 0.71 -10.55 -15.69
CA ALA A 88 1.45 -10.83 -16.91
C ALA A 88 2.91 -11.15 -16.59
N ILE A 89 3.49 -12.03 -17.40
CA ILE A 89 4.89 -12.41 -17.28
C ILE A 89 5.74 -11.34 -17.95
N SER A 90 6.83 -10.92 -17.29
CA SER A 90 7.77 -9.95 -17.84
C SER A 90 8.45 -10.49 -19.10
N PRO A 91 8.92 -9.62 -20.02
CA PRO A 91 9.55 -10.08 -21.26
C PRO A 91 10.74 -11.02 -21.07
N ASP A 92 11.49 -10.87 -19.98
CA ASP A 92 12.62 -11.75 -19.65
C ASP A 92 12.20 -13.08 -19.00
N GLY A 93 10.91 -13.26 -18.69
CA GLY A 93 10.38 -14.46 -18.07
C GLY A 93 10.66 -14.61 -16.58
N ASN A 94 11.27 -13.63 -15.94
CA ASN A 94 11.74 -13.75 -14.57
C ASN A 94 10.73 -13.33 -13.49
N ALA A 95 9.66 -12.66 -13.88
CA ALA A 95 8.66 -12.18 -12.94
C ALA A 95 7.26 -12.22 -13.54
N LYS A 96 6.28 -12.38 -12.69
CA LYS A 96 4.87 -12.14 -13.01
C LYS A 96 4.43 -10.94 -12.19
N VAL A 97 3.75 -9.98 -12.82
CA VAL A 97 3.48 -8.68 -12.23
C VAL A 97 2.05 -8.23 -12.53
N CYS A 98 1.42 -7.56 -11.60
CA CYS A 98 0.22 -6.77 -11.85
C CYS A 98 0.16 -5.58 -10.90
N PHE A 99 -0.73 -4.63 -11.21
CA PHE A 99 -0.99 -3.47 -10.37
C PHE A 99 -2.43 -3.49 -9.88
N CYS A 100 -2.61 -3.23 -8.59
CA CYS A 100 -3.93 -3.05 -8.00
C CYS A 100 -3.97 -1.77 -7.17
N ARG A 101 -5.18 -1.35 -6.82
CA ARG A 101 -5.40 -0.25 -5.89
C ARG A 101 -6.04 -0.79 -4.63
N ASP A 102 -5.58 -0.30 -3.48
CA ASP A 102 -6.24 -0.58 -2.22
C ASP A 102 -7.53 0.24 -2.10
N PHE A 103 -8.22 0.11 -0.96
CA PHE A 103 -9.50 0.81 -0.75
C PHE A 103 -9.35 2.33 -0.66
N ASP A 104 -8.16 2.84 -0.37
CA ASP A 104 -7.86 4.26 -0.35
C ASP A 104 -7.37 4.79 -1.71
N GLY A 105 -7.23 3.93 -2.70
CA GLY A 105 -6.77 4.29 -4.04
C GLY A 105 -5.25 4.25 -4.20
N THR A 106 -4.51 3.78 -3.20
CA THR A 106 -3.06 3.62 -3.31
C THR A 106 -2.72 2.54 -4.33
N LEU A 107 -1.82 2.86 -5.26
CA LEU A 107 -1.38 1.91 -6.28
C LEU A 107 -0.30 0.98 -5.71
N ILE A 108 -0.50 -0.31 -5.89
CA ILE A 108 0.40 -1.36 -5.39
C ILE A 108 0.80 -2.26 -6.55
N GLU A 109 2.12 -2.46 -6.71
CA GLU A 109 2.66 -3.44 -7.63
C GLU A 109 2.83 -4.76 -6.92
N LEU A 110 2.25 -5.83 -7.45
CA LEU A 110 2.40 -7.18 -6.92
C LEU A 110 3.32 -7.97 -7.82
N VAL A 111 4.35 -8.59 -7.25
CA VAL A 111 5.41 -9.27 -7.99
C VAL A 111 5.58 -10.69 -7.48
N GLU A 112 5.53 -11.67 -8.39
CA GLU A 112 5.97 -13.03 -8.13
C GLU A 112 7.28 -13.25 -8.87
N VAL A 113 8.31 -13.67 -8.15
CA VAL A 113 9.61 -14.01 -8.75
C VAL A 113 9.53 -15.44 -9.28
N LEU A 114 9.78 -15.63 -10.59
CA LEU A 114 9.59 -16.92 -11.27
C LEU A 114 10.87 -17.77 -11.36
N ASN A 115 12.01 -17.18 -11.12
CA ASN A 115 13.30 -17.88 -11.23
C ASN A 115 13.91 -18.30 -9.90
#